data_81dd50648b5c64d82e2471a8963e7cc5
#
_entry.id   81dd50648b5c64d82e2471a8963e7cc5
#
_cell.length_a   1.000
_cell.length_b   1.000
_cell.length_c   1.000
_cell.angle_alpha   90.00
_cell.angle_beta   90.00
_cell.angle_gamma   90.00
#
_symmetry.space_group_name_H-M   'P 1'
#
loop_
_entity.id
_entity.type
_entity.pdbx_description
1 polymer ?
#
loop_
_entity_poly.entity_id
_entity_poly.type
_entity_poly.pdbx_seq_one_letter_code
_entity_poly.pdbx_strand_id
1 'polypeptide(L)'
;ISIDAGEEVEPAELEYLGGYDITTAGDVKPAYKYFSENYGCTIKCTLVGSGQIQEKLTTAISSGESPDLVDYSDDTFPLLMSKNMYTPLEEYMNMSAPQWAGVESYINQYKWGGKNYYYPWAYNVSPNFLVYNRGVFEQIGIEDPKELYDKGEWTWDTMTDCIRKFIDSDADGNRTGLYGATAYSAQSFINSTGTALISVGADGKLVQNFSNANVDRAANFMQTLKNEGLASFQEGVMDVDITPIKEGTAAFQGMGEWIISNYAK
;
A
#
# COMPACT_ATOMS: atom_id res chain seq x y z
N ILE A 1 12.98 25.84 3.89
CA ILE A 1 11.75 25.61 4.64
C ILE A 1 11.85 26.54 5.84
N SER A 2 11.23 27.72 5.80
CA SER A 2 11.05 28.50 7.01
C SER A 2 9.87 27.90 7.75
N ILE A 3 10.15 27.04 8.69
CA ILE A 3 9.25 26.80 9.80
C ILE A 3 9.31 28.11 10.59
N ASP A 4 8.17 28.70 10.87
CA ASP A 4 8.07 29.88 11.73
C ASP A 4 8.68 29.50 13.09
N ALA A 5 9.96 29.80 13.26
CA ALA A 5 10.73 29.49 14.46
C ALA A 5 10.45 30.58 15.53
N GLY A 6 9.17 30.85 15.78
CA GLY A 6 8.73 31.98 16.60
C GLY A 6 8.10 31.62 17.95
N GLU A 7 7.73 30.37 18.16
CA GLU A 7 7.19 29.95 19.46
C GLU A 7 8.17 28.96 20.15
N GLU A 8 8.53 29.26 21.38
CA GLU A 8 9.28 28.36 22.24
C GLU A 8 8.39 27.13 22.51
N VAL A 9 8.78 25.98 21.98
CA VAL A 9 8.06 24.72 22.18
C VAL A 9 8.57 24.09 23.46
N GLU A 10 7.70 23.84 24.42
CA GLU A 10 8.07 23.08 25.61
C GLU A 10 8.41 21.62 25.22
N PRO A 11 9.54 21.08 25.67
CA PRO A 11 9.90 19.70 25.41
C PRO A 11 8.80 18.73 25.88
N ALA A 12 8.43 17.80 25.00
CA ALA A 12 7.40 16.80 25.27
C ALA A 12 7.79 15.43 24.73
N GLU A 13 7.24 14.38 25.33
CA GLU A 13 7.24 13.04 24.76
C GLU A 13 5.88 12.80 24.11
N LEU A 14 5.89 12.54 22.80
CA LEU A 14 4.70 12.18 22.05
C LEU A 14 4.57 10.66 21.97
N GLU A 15 3.34 10.16 22.05
CA GLU A 15 3.05 8.75 21.86
C GLU A 15 2.61 8.46 20.41
N TYR A 16 3.30 7.51 19.77
CA TYR A 16 3.00 7.02 18.43
C TYR A 16 2.54 5.57 18.48
N LEU A 17 1.43 5.29 17.79
CA LEU A 17 0.92 3.94 17.55
C LEU A 17 1.05 3.59 16.07
N GLY A 18 1.82 2.56 15.73
CA GLY A 18 2.02 2.20 14.33
C GLY A 18 2.72 0.88 14.08
N GLY A 19 2.97 0.58 12.81
CA GLY A 19 3.55 -0.67 12.36
C GLY A 19 5.07 -0.73 12.38
N TYR A 20 5.75 0.40 12.51
CA TYR A 20 7.23 0.48 12.51
C TYR A 20 7.72 1.64 13.37
N ASP A 21 8.97 1.55 13.79
CA ASP A 21 9.60 2.58 14.63
C ASP A 21 10.04 3.79 13.79
N ILE A 22 9.29 4.88 13.88
CA ILE A 22 9.56 6.12 13.14
C ILE A 22 10.78 6.90 13.66
N THR A 23 11.37 6.50 14.77
CA THR A 23 12.59 7.13 15.30
C THR A 23 13.86 6.54 14.71
N THR A 24 13.79 5.31 14.20
CA THR A 24 14.93 4.54 13.68
C THR A 24 14.81 4.13 12.23
N ALA A 25 13.62 4.14 11.66
CA ALA A 25 13.37 3.78 10.25
C ALA A 25 14.14 4.72 9.29
N GLY A 26 14.76 4.14 8.26
CA GLY A 26 15.72 4.82 7.39
C GLY A 26 15.25 6.14 6.80
N ASP A 27 14.02 6.16 6.29
CA ASP A 27 13.48 7.31 5.56
C ASP A 27 12.94 8.42 6.48
N VAL A 28 12.47 8.08 7.68
CA VAL A 28 11.92 9.03 8.66
C VAL A 28 12.93 9.47 9.70
N LYS A 29 14.02 8.73 9.89
CA LYS A 29 15.06 9.06 10.87
C LYS A 29 15.61 10.50 10.76
N PRO A 30 15.84 11.07 9.57
CA PRO A 30 16.28 12.46 9.46
C PRO A 30 15.25 13.47 9.97
N ALA A 31 13.96 13.23 9.71
CA ALA A 31 12.88 14.09 10.20
C ALA A 31 12.74 14.01 11.72
N TYR A 32 12.79 12.80 12.29
CA TYR A 32 12.79 12.61 13.74
C TYR A 32 14.01 13.28 14.40
N LYS A 33 15.20 13.10 13.83
CA LYS A 33 16.41 13.75 14.33
C LYS A 33 16.26 15.26 14.35
N TYR A 34 15.78 15.86 13.25
CA TYR A 34 15.50 17.29 13.18
C TYR A 34 14.49 17.72 14.27
N PHE A 35 13.41 16.97 14.43
CA PHE A 35 12.38 17.23 15.43
C PHE A 35 12.97 17.20 16.85
N SER A 36 13.70 16.16 17.21
CA SER A 36 14.25 16.00 18.55
C SER A 36 15.34 17.04 18.88
N GLU A 37 16.21 17.37 17.92
CA GLU A 37 17.31 18.33 18.11
C GLU A 37 16.83 19.79 18.18
N ASN A 38 15.77 20.14 17.45
CA ASN A 38 15.32 21.53 17.40
C ASN A 38 14.23 21.86 18.42
N TYR A 39 13.44 20.87 18.83
CA TYR A 39 12.33 21.09 19.78
C TYR A 39 12.51 20.39 21.12
N GLY A 40 13.58 19.60 21.30
CA GLY A 40 13.79 18.84 22.52
C GLY A 40 12.75 17.74 22.78
N CYS A 41 11.92 17.44 21.79
CA CYS A 41 10.84 16.48 21.91
C CYS A 41 11.29 15.05 21.56
N THR A 42 10.61 14.07 22.13
CA THR A 42 10.85 12.64 21.85
C THR A 42 9.56 11.96 21.37
N ILE A 43 9.70 10.82 20.76
CA ILE A 43 8.57 9.99 20.33
C ILE A 43 8.74 8.59 20.93
N LYS A 44 7.73 8.15 21.68
CA LYS A 44 7.62 6.79 22.20
C LYS A 44 6.75 5.96 21.26
N CYS A 45 7.32 4.95 20.62
CA CYS A 45 6.62 4.10 19.66
C CYS A 45 5.99 2.89 20.34
N THR A 46 4.67 2.72 20.16
CA THR A 46 3.96 1.47 20.45
C THR A 46 3.74 0.75 19.11
N LEU A 47 4.48 -0.36 18.93
CA LEU A 47 4.49 -1.09 17.66
C LEU A 47 3.49 -2.24 17.68
N VAL A 48 2.66 -2.29 16.64
CA VAL A 48 1.66 -3.34 16.42
C VAL A 48 1.60 -3.73 14.95
N GLY A 49 1.09 -4.91 14.64
CA GLY A 49 0.80 -5.25 13.25
C GLY A 49 -0.27 -4.32 12.66
N SER A 50 -0.20 -4.02 11.37
CA SER A 50 -1.13 -3.10 10.69
C SER A 50 -2.60 -3.44 10.94
N GLY A 51 -2.98 -4.71 10.96
CA GLY A 51 -4.34 -5.17 11.28
C GLY A 51 -4.75 -5.01 12.75
N GLN A 52 -3.86 -4.59 13.64
CA GLN A 52 -4.14 -4.42 15.08
C GLN A 52 -4.28 -2.94 15.50
N ILE A 53 -3.99 -2.02 14.60
CA ILE A 53 -4.02 -0.57 14.90
C ILE A 53 -5.40 -0.15 15.39
N GLN A 54 -6.47 -0.57 14.71
CA GLN A 54 -7.85 -0.23 15.09
C GLN A 54 -8.20 -0.71 16.50
N GLU A 55 -7.88 -1.96 16.83
CA GLU A 55 -8.18 -2.54 18.15
C GLU A 55 -7.42 -1.80 19.25
N LYS A 56 -6.13 -1.57 19.06
CA LYS A 56 -5.28 -0.87 20.02
C LYS A 56 -5.71 0.59 20.21
N LEU A 57 -5.99 1.30 19.12
CA LEU A 57 -6.48 2.67 19.19
C LEU A 57 -7.82 2.77 19.94
N THR A 58 -8.76 1.85 19.63
CA THR A 58 -10.05 1.81 20.32
C THR A 58 -9.89 1.59 21.82
N THR A 59 -9.00 0.70 22.21
CA THR A 59 -8.68 0.39 23.61
C THR A 59 -8.06 1.60 24.31
N ALA A 60 -7.07 2.23 23.69
CA ALA A 60 -6.36 3.40 24.21
C ALA A 60 -7.32 4.58 24.43
N ILE A 61 -8.18 4.89 23.45
CA ILE A 61 -9.20 5.94 23.58
C ILE A 61 -10.17 5.63 24.74
N SER A 62 -10.60 4.37 24.86
CA SER A 62 -11.54 3.97 25.90
C SER A 62 -10.95 4.03 27.32
N SER A 63 -9.63 3.86 27.45
CA SER A 63 -8.92 4.00 28.74
C SER A 63 -8.49 5.43 29.05
N GLY A 64 -8.65 6.37 28.11
CA GLY A 64 -8.18 7.75 28.26
C GLY A 64 -6.67 7.93 28.02
N GLU A 65 -6.05 6.95 27.38
CA GLU A 65 -4.61 6.90 27.05
C GLU A 65 -4.40 6.98 25.52
N SER A 66 -5.07 7.94 24.89
CA SER A 66 -4.99 8.11 23.43
C SER A 66 -3.57 8.47 23.00
N PRO A 67 -3.00 7.82 21.96
CA PRO A 67 -1.76 8.26 21.37
C PRO A 67 -1.92 9.62 20.66
N ASP A 68 -0.82 10.38 20.57
CA ASP A 68 -0.80 11.67 19.86
C ASP A 68 -0.75 11.49 18.35
N LEU A 69 -0.06 10.44 17.90
CA LEU A 69 0.15 10.13 16.50
C LEU A 69 -0.22 8.67 16.23
N VAL A 70 -0.89 8.43 15.10
CA VAL A 70 -1.30 7.08 14.68
C VAL A 70 -0.92 6.87 13.23
N ASP A 71 -0.31 5.72 12.93
CA ASP A 71 -0.02 5.32 11.57
C ASP A 71 -1.30 5.02 10.77
N TYR A 72 -1.22 5.23 9.47
CA TYR A 72 -2.32 4.87 8.58
C TYR A 72 -2.52 3.34 8.58
N SER A 73 -3.78 2.93 8.59
CA SER A 73 -4.20 1.55 8.33
C SER A 73 -5.39 1.54 7.38
N ASP A 74 -5.69 0.41 6.77
CA ASP A 74 -6.81 0.28 5.82
C ASP A 74 -8.16 0.65 6.44
N ASP A 75 -8.28 0.52 7.77
CA ASP A 75 -9.47 0.90 8.53
C ASP A 75 -9.56 2.41 8.84
N THR A 76 -8.47 3.16 8.66
CA THR A 76 -8.41 4.58 9.04
C THR A 76 -9.45 5.38 8.29
N PHE A 77 -9.48 5.26 6.96
CA PHE A 77 -10.44 5.99 6.13
C PHE A 77 -11.40 5.01 5.43
N PRO A 78 -12.71 5.23 5.47
CA PRO A 78 -13.41 6.31 6.21
C PRO A 78 -13.88 5.89 7.62
N LEU A 79 -13.63 4.64 8.02
CA LEU A 79 -14.28 4.02 9.18
C LEU A 79 -13.96 4.74 10.50
N LEU A 80 -12.68 4.88 10.83
CA LEU A 80 -12.29 5.45 12.13
C LEU A 80 -12.55 6.95 12.19
N MET A 81 -12.47 7.65 11.06
CA MET A 81 -12.84 9.08 10.96
C MET A 81 -14.32 9.27 11.18
N SER A 82 -15.18 8.41 10.63
CA SER A 82 -16.63 8.45 10.84
C SER A 82 -17.05 8.21 12.31
N LYS A 83 -16.18 7.56 13.08
CA LYS A 83 -16.36 7.30 14.52
C LYS A 83 -15.77 8.42 15.40
N ASN A 84 -15.26 9.51 14.82
CA ASN A 84 -14.59 10.60 15.53
C ASN A 84 -13.38 10.14 16.37
N MET A 85 -12.64 9.16 15.89
CA MET A 85 -11.43 8.64 16.57
C MET A 85 -10.17 9.44 16.24
N TYR A 86 -10.26 10.38 15.31
CA TYR A 86 -9.18 11.28 14.91
C TYR A 86 -9.62 12.74 15.01
N THR A 87 -8.67 13.61 15.25
CA THR A 87 -8.89 15.07 15.29
C THR A 87 -8.64 15.69 13.92
N PRO A 88 -9.46 16.63 13.45
CA PRO A 88 -9.22 17.37 12.22
C PRO A 88 -7.89 18.13 12.25
N LEU A 89 -7.10 18.02 11.18
CA LEU A 89 -5.77 18.61 11.11
C LEU A 89 -5.77 20.13 10.90
N GLU A 90 -6.84 20.70 10.33
CA GLU A 90 -6.95 22.14 10.07
C GLU A 90 -6.89 23.00 11.34
N GLU A 91 -7.14 22.40 12.49
CA GLU A 91 -7.03 23.09 13.80
C GLU A 91 -5.57 23.28 14.22
N TYR A 92 -4.67 22.46 13.69
CA TYR A 92 -3.24 22.42 14.06
C TYR A 92 -2.30 22.73 12.90
N MET A 93 -2.77 22.60 11.67
CA MET A 93 -1.93 22.69 10.47
C MET A 93 -2.61 23.56 9.40
N ASN A 94 -1.86 24.51 8.86
CA ASN A 94 -2.28 25.21 7.64
C ASN A 94 -2.07 24.30 6.41
N MET A 95 -3.11 23.58 6.02
CA MET A 95 -3.05 22.65 4.88
C MET A 95 -2.91 23.33 3.51
N SER A 96 -3.04 24.67 3.45
CA SER A 96 -2.79 25.45 2.23
C SER A 96 -1.38 26.04 2.20
N ALA A 97 -0.52 25.73 3.15
CA ALA A 97 0.85 26.24 3.19
C ALA A 97 1.70 25.63 2.03
N PRO A 98 2.70 26.38 1.53
CA PRO A 98 3.49 25.98 0.35
C PRO A 98 4.16 24.62 0.43
N GLN A 99 4.51 24.14 1.64
CA GLN A 99 5.09 22.80 1.84
C GLN A 99 4.16 21.65 1.43
N TRP A 100 2.85 21.90 1.37
CA TRP A 100 1.86 20.91 0.93
C TRP A 100 1.57 20.96 -0.57
N ALA A 101 2.14 21.97 -1.27
CA ALA A 101 2.03 22.04 -2.72
C ALA A 101 2.60 20.75 -3.36
N GLY A 102 1.85 20.12 -4.24
CA GLY A 102 2.21 18.85 -4.86
C GLY A 102 1.64 17.59 -4.16
N VAL A 103 1.24 17.68 -2.90
CA VAL A 103 0.52 16.58 -2.22
C VAL A 103 -0.95 16.91 -1.94
N GLU A 104 -1.39 18.09 -2.31
CA GLU A 104 -2.75 18.58 -2.06
C GLU A 104 -3.84 17.66 -2.62
N SER A 105 -3.66 17.17 -3.85
CA SER A 105 -4.60 16.24 -4.48
C SER A 105 -4.70 14.93 -3.71
N TYR A 106 -3.59 14.47 -3.15
CA TYR A 106 -3.52 13.25 -2.35
C TYR A 106 -4.23 13.44 -1.00
N ILE A 107 -3.92 14.51 -0.28
CA ILE A 107 -4.56 14.87 1.00
C ILE A 107 -6.08 15.01 0.83
N ASN A 108 -6.51 15.64 -0.26
CA ASN A 108 -7.93 15.87 -0.55
C ASN A 108 -8.74 14.59 -0.79
N GLN A 109 -8.10 13.47 -1.15
CA GLN A 109 -8.78 12.17 -1.30
C GLN A 109 -9.25 11.60 0.05
N TYR A 110 -8.64 12.01 1.14
CA TYR A 110 -8.93 11.51 2.49
C TYR A 110 -9.75 12.51 3.32
N LYS A 111 -10.46 13.43 2.68
CA LYS A 111 -11.39 14.33 3.37
C LYS A 111 -12.65 13.60 3.83
N TRP A 112 -13.01 13.81 5.09
CA TRP A 112 -14.27 13.36 5.66
C TRP A 112 -15.04 14.57 6.23
N GLY A 113 -16.30 14.76 5.82
CA GLY A 113 -17.08 15.91 6.23
C GLY A 113 -16.43 17.28 5.87
N GLY A 114 -15.62 17.33 4.81
CA GLY A 114 -14.91 18.51 4.36
C GLY A 114 -13.62 18.83 5.13
N LYS A 115 -13.23 18.00 6.10
CA LYS A 115 -12.04 18.17 6.93
C LYS A 115 -10.97 17.12 6.60
N ASN A 116 -9.70 17.45 6.79
CA ASN A 116 -8.57 16.55 6.66
C ASN A 116 -8.21 15.92 8.00
N TYR A 117 -7.95 14.61 7.99
CA TYR A 117 -7.54 13.83 9.16
C TYR A 117 -6.24 13.09 8.95
N TYR A 118 -5.69 13.18 7.74
CA TYR A 118 -4.51 12.48 7.33
C TYR A 118 -3.59 13.42 6.55
N TYR A 119 -2.29 13.28 6.75
CA TYR A 119 -1.27 13.90 5.90
C TYR A 119 -0.17 12.88 5.59
N PRO A 120 0.34 12.85 4.37
CA PRO A 120 1.50 12.05 4.07
C PRO A 120 2.75 12.73 4.64
N TRP A 121 3.54 12.00 5.41
CA TRP A 121 4.85 12.49 5.85
C TRP A 121 5.87 12.56 4.71
N ALA A 122 5.62 11.83 3.63
CA ALA A 122 6.35 11.92 2.36
C ALA A 122 5.39 11.70 1.20
N TYR A 123 5.70 12.30 0.05
CA TYR A 123 5.02 11.94 -1.19
C TYR A 123 5.55 10.59 -1.66
N ASN A 124 4.93 9.56 -1.20
CA ASN A 124 5.26 8.20 -1.57
C ASN A 124 4.10 7.60 -2.37
N VAL A 125 4.30 7.46 -3.68
CA VAL A 125 3.42 6.65 -4.50
C VAL A 125 3.99 5.24 -4.46
N SER A 126 3.36 4.36 -3.70
CA SER A 126 3.73 2.95 -3.67
C SER A 126 2.84 2.15 -4.63
N PRO A 127 3.16 2.14 -5.94
CA PRO A 127 2.39 1.38 -6.91
C PRO A 127 2.59 -0.12 -6.68
N ASN A 128 1.55 -0.88 -7.01
CA ASN A 128 1.66 -2.31 -7.12
C ASN A 128 2.26 -2.67 -8.48
N PHE A 129 3.22 -3.57 -8.46
CA PHE A 129 3.90 -4.08 -9.65
C PHE A 129 3.60 -5.56 -9.85
N LEU A 130 3.68 -5.99 -11.08
CA LEU A 130 3.85 -7.38 -11.44
C LEU A 130 5.34 -7.61 -11.72
N VAL A 131 5.98 -8.43 -10.90
CA VAL A 131 7.41 -8.72 -10.98
C VAL A 131 7.63 -10.10 -11.60
N TYR A 132 8.66 -10.22 -12.43
CA TYR A 132 9.08 -11.47 -13.06
C TYR A 132 10.59 -11.51 -13.22
N ASN A 133 11.16 -12.70 -13.44
CA ASN A 133 12.57 -12.88 -13.68
C ASN A 133 12.84 -12.90 -15.20
N ARG A 134 13.32 -11.76 -15.74
CA ARG A 134 13.58 -11.59 -17.17
C ARG A 134 14.55 -12.64 -17.71
N GLY A 135 15.63 -12.96 -16.98
CA GLY A 135 16.62 -13.92 -17.41
C GLY A 135 16.04 -15.33 -17.57
N VAL A 136 15.13 -15.72 -16.68
CA VAL A 136 14.42 -17.00 -16.77
C VAL A 136 13.48 -17.00 -17.98
N PHE A 137 12.71 -15.92 -18.21
CA PHE A 137 11.82 -15.81 -19.37
C PHE A 137 12.59 -15.91 -20.69
N GLU A 138 13.71 -15.21 -20.79
CA GLU A 138 14.59 -15.29 -21.96
C GLU A 138 15.14 -16.70 -22.18
N GLN A 139 15.61 -17.37 -21.12
CA GLN A 139 16.15 -18.72 -21.18
C GLN A 139 15.15 -19.76 -21.71
N ILE A 140 13.88 -19.62 -21.36
CA ILE A 140 12.81 -20.55 -21.76
C ILE A 140 12.04 -20.07 -23.00
N GLY A 141 12.45 -18.95 -23.60
CA GLY A 141 11.89 -18.44 -24.86
C GLY A 141 10.49 -17.83 -24.72
N ILE A 142 10.16 -17.29 -23.56
CA ILE A 142 8.94 -16.50 -23.38
C ILE A 142 9.23 -15.04 -23.73
N GLU A 143 8.35 -14.42 -24.52
CA GLU A 143 8.46 -13.01 -24.87
C GLU A 143 8.42 -12.12 -23.62
N ASP A 144 9.28 -11.11 -23.59
CA ASP A 144 9.39 -10.18 -22.46
C ASP A 144 8.06 -9.44 -22.23
N PRO A 145 7.42 -9.55 -21.05
CA PRO A 145 6.21 -8.82 -20.70
C PRO A 145 6.31 -7.30 -20.91
N LYS A 146 7.53 -6.73 -20.72
CA LYS A 146 7.76 -5.31 -20.96
C LYS A 146 7.66 -4.97 -22.46
N GLU A 147 8.17 -5.84 -23.34
CA GLU A 147 8.04 -5.65 -24.78
C GLU A 147 6.59 -5.78 -25.25
N LEU A 148 5.83 -6.75 -24.69
CA LEU A 148 4.40 -6.87 -24.94
C LEU A 148 3.65 -5.61 -24.50
N TYR A 149 4.01 -5.05 -23.34
CA TYR A 149 3.42 -3.80 -22.87
C TYR A 149 3.72 -2.63 -23.82
N ASP A 150 4.95 -2.49 -24.27
CA ASP A 150 5.36 -1.40 -25.19
C ASP A 150 4.66 -1.49 -26.56
N LYS A 151 4.32 -2.70 -27.01
CA LYS A 151 3.52 -2.96 -28.22
C LYS A 151 2.02 -2.75 -28.01
N GLY A 152 1.55 -2.55 -26.78
CA GLY A 152 0.11 -2.50 -26.45
C GLY A 152 -0.57 -3.87 -26.44
N GLU A 153 0.20 -4.95 -26.35
CA GLU A 153 -0.27 -6.35 -26.40
C GLU A 153 -0.31 -7.00 -25.02
N TRP A 154 0.09 -6.29 -23.97
CA TRP A 154 0.04 -6.79 -22.60
C TRP A 154 -1.39 -6.77 -22.06
N THR A 155 -2.02 -7.93 -22.02
CA THR A 155 -3.38 -8.16 -21.56
C THR A 155 -3.42 -9.29 -20.53
N TRP A 156 -4.57 -9.53 -19.89
CA TRP A 156 -4.74 -10.69 -19.02
C TRP A 156 -4.58 -12.02 -19.77
N ASP A 157 -4.99 -12.06 -21.04
CA ASP A 157 -4.85 -13.26 -21.88
C ASP A 157 -3.37 -13.53 -22.19
N THR A 158 -2.61 -12.51 -22.63
CA THR A 158 -1.18 -12.67 -22.90
C THR A 158 -0.37 -13.00 -21.64
N MET A 159 -0.76 -12.43 -20.48
CA MET A 159 -0.19 -12.82 -19.19
C MET A 159 -0.47 -14.31 -18.89
N THR A 160 -1.68 -14.77 -19.13
CA THR A 160 -2.08 -16.17 -18.93
C THR A 160 -1.29 -17.11 -19.86
N ASP A 161 -1.07 -16.71 -21.10
CA ASP A 161 -0.26 -17.48 -22.06
C ASP A 161 1.21 -17.56 -21.62
N CYS A 162 1.78 -16.47 -21.10
CA CYS A 162 3.12 -16.50 -20.51
C CYS A 162 3.17 -17.47 -19.31
N ILE A 163 2.17 -17.45 -18.44
CA ILE A 163 2.08 -18.37 -17.28
C ILE A 163 2.04 -19.82 -17.73
N ARG A 164 1.20 -20.18 -18.70
CA ARG A 164 1.12 -21.55 -19.23
C ARG A 164 2.46 -22.02 -19.80
N LYS A 165 3.08 -21.23 -20.67
CA LYS A 165 4.39 -21.52 -21.22
C LYS A 165 5.45 -21.71 -20.14
N PHE A 166 5.38 -20.89 -19.06
CA PHE A 166 6.32 -20.97 -17.95
C PHE A 166 6.16 -22.29 -17.18
N ILE A 167 4.93 -22.67 -16.85
CA ILE A 167 4.65 -23.95 -16.16
C ILE A 167 5.03 -25.13 -17.05
N ASP A 168 4.63 -25.13 -18.32
CA ASP A 168 4.89 -26.21 -19.28
C ASP A 168 6.39 -26.41 -19.57
N SER A 169 7.22 -25.41 -19.33
CA SER A 169 8.67 -25.51 -19.53
C SER A 169 9.40 -26.29 -18.43
N ASP A 170 8.70 -26.71 -17.38
CA ASP A 170 9.26 -27.46 -16.26
C ASP A 170 8.69 -28.89 -16.21
N ALA A 171 9.48 -29.85 -16.66
CA ALA A 171 9.08 -31.26 -16.66
C ALA A 171 8.92 -31.85 -15.24
N ASP A 172 9.58 -31.25 -14.25
CA ASP A 172 9.56 -31.72 -12.85
C ASP A 172 8.37 -31.17 -12.06
N GLY A 173 7.64 -30.20 -12.62
CA GLY A 173 6.42 -29.64 -12.03
C GLY A 173 6.66 -28.75 -10.81
N ASN A 174 7.85 -28.14 -10.67
CA ASN A 174 8.19 -27.26 -9.56
C ASN A 174 7.78 -25.80 -9.81
N ARG A 175 7.41 -25.47 -11.05
CA ARG A 175 7.02 -24.11 -11.45
C ARG A 175 5.58 -23.82 -11.17
N THR A 176 5.33 -22.61 -10.68
CA THR A 176 3.99 -22.04 -10.49
C THR A 176 3.83 -20.78 -11.34
N GLY A 177 2.60 -20.41 -11.63
CA GLY A 177 2.30 -19.24 -12.45
C GLY A 177 2.34 -17.94 -11.65
N LEU A 178 1.18 -17.34 -11.43
CA LEU A 178 1.06 -16.14 -10.61
C LEU A 178 1.13 -16.52 -9.13
N TYR A 179 2.12 -15.98 -8.43
CA TYR A 179 2.33 -16.17 -7.01
C TYR A 179 2.11 -14.85 -6.27
N GLY A 180 1.64 -14.89 -5.02
CA GLY A 180 1.57 -13.68 -4.21
C GLY A 180 0.36 -13.60 -3.27
N ALA A 181 0.27 -12.50 -2.53
CA ALA A 181 -0.83 -12.24 -1.62
C ALA A 181 -2.15 -12.05 -2.38
N THR A 182 -3.22 -12.71 -1.89
CA THR A 182 -4.56 -12.62 -2.49
C THR A 182 -5.05 -11.17 -2.58
N ALA A 183 -4.87 -10.39 -1.51
CA ALA A 183 -5.34 -9.01 -1.45
C ALA A 183 -4.67 -8.10 -2.51
N TYR A 184 -3.34 -8.17 -2.67
CA TYR A 184 -2.63 -7.40 -3.69
C TYR A 184 -3.03 -7.78 -5.11
N SER A 185 -3.18 -9.07 -5.37
CA SER A 185 -3.59 -9.57 -6.67
C SER A 185 -5.01 -9.12 -7.02
N ALA A 186 -5.96 -9.23 -6.08
CA ALA A 186 -7.34 -8.80 -6.29
C ALA A 186 -7.43 -7.30 -6.57
N GLN A 187 -6.78 -6.47 -5.76
CA GLN A 187 -6.75 -5.03 -5.96
C GLN A 187 -6.13 -4.65 -7.31
N SER A 188 -5.02 -5.30 -7.68
CA SER A 188 -4.32 -5.02 -8.95
C SER A 188 -5.18 -5.36 -10.16
N PHE A 189 -5.87 -6.51 -10.17
CA PHE A 189 -6.76 -6.88 -11.27
C PHE A 189 -7.97 -5.95 -11.36
N ILE A 190 -8.60 -5.61 -10.23
CA ILE A 190 -9.73 -4.67 -10.23
C ILE A 190 -9.27 -3.30 -10.74
N ASN A 191 -8.17 -2.76 -10.22
CA ASN A 191 -7.65 -1.45 -10.61
C ASN A 191 -7.22 -1.42 -12.09
N SER A 192 -6.71 -2.53 -12.64
CA SER A 192 -6.35 -2.61 -14.07
C SER A 192 -7.54 -2.46 -15.02
N THR A 193 -8.77 -2.61 -14.51
CA THR A 193 -9.99 -2.32 -15.28
C THR A 193 -10.39 -0.84 -15.28
N GLY A 194 -9.68 0.01 -14.54
CA GLY A 194 -10.05 1.41 -14.30
C GLY A 194 -11.19 1.58 -13.28
N THR A 195 -11.55 0.52 -12.54
CA THR A 195 -12.65 0.54 -11.57
C THR A 195 -12.07 0.59 -10.15
N ALA A 196 -12.49 1.57 -9.35
CA ALA A 196 -12.22 1.59 -7.92
C ALA A 196 -13.35 0.85 -7.17
N LEU A 197 -13.02 0.05 -6.15
CA LEU A 197 -14.02 -0.60 -5.28
C LEU A 197 -14.89 0.40 -4.54
N ILE A 198 -14.28 1.50 -4.11
CA ILE A 198 -14.96 2.64 -3.48
C ILE A 198 -14.51 3.89 -4.21
N SER A 199 -15.43 4.76 -4.54
CA SER A 199 -15.17 6.06 -5.16
C SER A 199 -15.94 7.16 -4.44
N VAL A 200 -15.59 8.42 -4.71
CA VAL A 200 -16.35 9.58 -4.21
C VAL A 200 -17.25 10.07 -5.35
N GLY A 201 -18.55 10.10 -5.10
CA GLY A 201 -19.53 10.63 -6.04
C GLY A 201 -19.44 12.15 -6.20
N ALA A 202 -20.12 12.70 -7.20
CA ALA A 202 -20.17 14.14 -7.44
C ALA A 202 -20.80 14.93 -6.27
N ASP A 203 -21.58 14.27 -5.45
CA ASP A 203 -22.19 14.82 -4.24
C ASP A 203 -21.30 14.71 -2.99
N GLY A 204 -20.05 14.25 -3.15
CA GLY A 204 -19.08 14.04 -2.08
C GLY A 204 -19.33 12.81 -1.21
N LYS A 205 -20.30 11.95 -1.58
CA LYS A 205 -20.58 10.73 -0.84
C LYS A 205 -19.77 9.55 -1.37
N LEU A 206 -19.53 8.59 -0.49
CA LEU A 206 -18.90 7.33 -0.90
C LEU A 206 -19.88 6.48 -1.71
N VAL A 207 -19.37 5.97 -2.82
CA VAL A 207 -20.07 5.05 -3.73
C VAL A 207 -19.33 3.74 -3.71
N GLN A 208 -20.00 2.67 -3.36
CA GLN A 208 -19.46 1.32 -3.47
C GLN A 208 -19.70 0.76 -4.89
N ASN A 209 -18.72 0.09 -5.43
CA ASN A 209 -18.74 -0.47 -6.78
C ASN A 209 -18.65 -2.01 -6.78
N PHE A 210 -18.97 -2.67 -5.67
CA PHE A 210 -18.82 -4.13 -5.55
C PHE A 210 -19.69 -4.93 -6.55
N SER A 211 -20.79 -4.37 -7.02
CA SER A 211 -21.64 -4.97 -8.05
C SER A 211 -21.29 -4.53 -9.47
N ASN A 212 -20.13 -3.90 -9.69
CA ASN A 212 -19.69 -3.50 -11.01
C ASN A 212 -19.20 -4.73 -11.80
N ALA A 213 -19.59 -4.84 -13.05
CA ALA A 213 -19.20 -5.96 -13.92
C ALA A 213 -17.67 -6.13 -14.07
N ASN A 214 -16.90 -5.06 -13.95
CA ASN A 214 -15.44 -5.13 -13.95
C ASN A 214 -14.88 -5.79 -12.70
N VAL A 215 -15.52 -5.60 -11.53
CA VAL A 215 -15.15 -6.27 -10.29
C VAL A 215 -15.42 -7.76 -10.40
N ASP A 216 -16.61 -8.14 -10.91
CA ASP A 216 -16.95 -9.54 -11.19
C ASP A 216 -15.98 -10.16 -12.19
N ARG A 217 -15.63 -9.44 -13.27
CA ARG A 217 -14.64 -9.88 -14.25
C ARG A 217 -13.28 -10.19 -13.62
N ALA A 218 -12.79 -9.30 -12.75
CA ALA A 218 -11.51 -9.51 -12.07
C ALA A 218 -11.57 -10.71 -11.10
N ALA A 219 -12.63 -10.83 -10.32
CA ALA A 219 -12.83 -11.95 -9.40
C ALA A 219 -12.91 -13.30 -10.15
N ASN A 220 -13.68 -13.36 -11.23
CA ASN A 220 -13.81 -14.55 -12.08
C ASN A 220 -12.47 -14.91 -12.73
N PHE A 221 -11.68 -13.93 -13.16
CA PHE A 221 -10.37 -14.18 -13.73
C PHE A 221 -9.41 -14.81 -12.72
N MET A 222 -9.34 -14.26 -11.50
CA MET A 222 -8.54 -14.84 -10.42
C MET A 222 -8.98 -16.26 -10.07
N GLN A 223 -10.30 -16.48 -10.00
CA GLN A 223 -10.84 -17.81 -9.72
C GLN A 223 -10.49 -18.80 -10.84
N THR A 224 -10.50 -18.37 -12.09
CA THR A 224 -10.09 -19.18 -13.25
C THR A 224 -8.62 -19.56 -13.15
N LEU A 225 -7.73 -18.59 -12.89
CA LEU A 225 -6.30 -18.88 -12.70
C LEU A 225 -6.06 -19.90 -11.58
N LYS A 226 -6.77 -19.77 -10.46
CA LYS A 226 -6.69 -20.71 -9.33
C LYS A 226 -7.18 -22.10 -9.71
N ASN A 227 -8.35 -22.20 -10.36
CA ASN A 227 -8.97 -23.48 -10.74
C ASN A 227 -8.15 -24.23 -11.79
N GLU A 228 -7.48 -23.52 -12.69
CA GLU A 228 -6.60 -24.10 -13.71
C GLU A 228 -5.19 -24.40 -13.20
N GLY A 229 -4.89 -24.15 -11.92
CA GLY A 229 -3.56 -24.35 -11.36
C GLY A 229 -2.51 -23.34 -11.83
N LEU A 230 -2.95 -22.23 -12.42
CA LEU A 230 -2.09 -21.17 -12.97
C LEU A 230 -1.71 -20.10 -11.93
N ALA A 231 -2.26 -20.17 -10.72
CA ALA A 231 -1.95 -19.24 -9.64
C ALA A 231 -1.88 -19.94 -8.29
N SER A 232 -0.98 -19.46 -7.44
CA SER A 232 -0.84 -19.82 -6.03
C SER A 232 -0.99 -18.57 -5.18
N PHE A 233 -2.20 -18.30 -4.71
CA PHE A 233 -2.50 -17.14 -3.87
C PHE A 233 -2.34 -17.48 -2.39
N GLN A 234 -1.63 -16.62 -1.68
CA GLN A 234 -1.40 -16.71 -0.24
C GLN A 234 -2.45 -15.88 0.49
N GLU A 235 -3.31 -16.53 1.25
CA GLU A 235 -4.38 -15.89 2.00
C GLU A 235 -3.90 -15.40 3.37
N GLY A 236 -4.40 -14.24 3.82
CA GLY A 236 -4.13 -13.69 5.14
C GLY A 236 -2.71 -13.14 5.35
N VAL A 237 -1.92 -13.02 4.29
CA VAL A 237 -0.58 -12.45 4.33
C VAL A 237 -0.49 -11.22 3.40
N MET A 238 0.30 -10.24 3.81
CA MET A 238 0.64 -9.08 3.00
C MET A 238 2.07 -9.19 2.48
N ASP A 239 2.98 -9.75 3.29
CA ASP A 239 4.38 -9.98 2.93
C ASP A 239 4.54 -11.38 2.36
N VAL A 240 4.84 -11.44 1.08
CA VAL A 240 5.11 -12.70 0.39
C VAL A 240 6.57 -12.71 -0.05
N ASP A 241 7.25 -13.80 0.28
CA ASP A 241 8.66 -13.99 -0.07
C ASP A 241 8.87 -13.90 -1.58
N ILE A 242 9.90 -13.16 -2.00
CA ILE A 242 10.31 -12.99 -3.40
C ILE A 242 11.19 -14.16 -3.91
N THR A 243 11.59 -15.07 -3.04
CA THR A 243 12.45 -16.20 -3.39
C THR A 243 11.95 -16.97 -4.62
N PRO A 244 10.65 -17.28 -4.77
CA PRO A 244 10.16 -17.98 -5.97
C PRO A 244 10.44 -17.24 -7.29
N ILE A 245 10.44 -15.91 -7.29
CA ILE A 245 10.82 -15.12 -8.48
C ILE A 245 12.32 -15.16 -8.71
N LYS A 246 13.14 -15.03 -7.65
CA LYS A 246 14.61 -15.09 -7.76
C LYS A 246 15.10 -16.43 -8.27
N GLU A 247 14.53 -17.51 -7.77
CA GLU A 247 14.88 -18.88 -8.15
C GLU A 247 14.24 -19.34 -9.47
N GLY A 248 13.32 -18.55 -10.04
CA GLY A 248 12.65 -18.88 -11.28
C GLY A 248 11.63 -20.01 -11.14
N THR A 249 11.06 -20.18 -9.95
CA THR A 249 10.00 -21.16 -9.67
C THR A 249 8.59 -20.55 -9.73
N ALA A 250 8.46 -19.22 -9.75
CA ALA A 250 7.21 -18.53 -10.07
C ALA A 250 7.37 -17.64 -11.31
N ALA A 251 6.34 -17.61 -12.17
CA ALA A 251 6.34 -16.79 -13.37
C ALA A 251 6.22 -15.30 -13.02
N PHE A 252 5.23 -14.97 -12.20
CA PHE A 252 4.91 -13.61 -11.80
C PHE A 252 4.59 -13.54 -10.32
N GLN A 253 4.85 -12.35 -9.73
CA GLN A 253 4.42 -12.02 -8.38
C GLN A 253 3.90 -10.59 -8.32
N GLY A 254 2.68 -10.40 -7.80
CA GLY A 254 2.16 -9.08 -7.46
C GLY A 254 2.77 -8.59 -6.15
N MET A 255 3.32 -7.36 -6.14
CA MET A 255 3.91 -6.78 -4.93
C MET A 255 3.92 -5.25 -4.96
N GLY A 256 4.05 -4.65 -3.78
CA GLY A 256 4.26 -3.21 -3.64
C GLY A 256 5.72 -2.80 -3.83
N GLU A 257 5.96 -1.53 -4.14
CA GLU A 257 7.30 -0.96 -4.36
C GLU A 257 8.26 -1.19 -3.18
N TRP A 258 7.77 -1.14 -1.95
CA TRP A 258 8.57 -1.29 -0.74
C TRP A 258 9.36 -2.61 -0.69
N ILE A 259 8.88 -3.66 -1.35
CA ILE A 259 9.61 -4.92 -1.47
C ILE A 259 10.89 -4.76 -2.30
N ILE A 260 10.86 -3.94 -3.36
CA ILE A 260 12.02 -3.72 -4.22
C ILE A 260 13.19 -3.16 -3.43
N SER A 261 12.93 -2.15 -2.59
CA SER A 261 13.98 -1.54 -1.74
C SER A 261 14.57 -2.50 -0.71
N ASN A 262 13.80 -3.49 -0.26
CA ASN A 262 14.29 -4.49 0.67
C ASN A 262 15.18 -5.57 0.02
N TYR A 263 14.99 -5.83 -1.28
CA TYR A 263 15.69 -6.91 -1.99
C TYR A 263 16.68 -6.43 -3.06
N ALA A 264 16.78 -5.13 -3.32
CA ALA A 264 17.74 -4.53 -4.25
C ALA A 264 19.17 -4.42 -3.70
N LYS A 265 19.47 -5.06 -2.58
CA LYS A 265 20.79 -5.06 -1.92
C LYS A 265 21.64 -6.25 -2.34
#